data_d88d2e0b9c3025c8d5f1528eb813783a
#
_entry.id   d88d2e0b9c3025c8d5f1528eb813783a
#
_cell.length_a   1.000
_cell.length_b   1.000
_cell.length_c   1.000
_cell.angle_alpha   90.00
_cell.angle_beta   90.00
_cell.angle_gamma   90.00
#
_symmetry.space_group_name_H-M   'P 1'
#
loop_
_entity.id
_entity.type
_entity.pdbx_description
1 polymer ?
#
loop_
_entity_poly.entity_id
_entity_poly.type
_entity_poly.pdbx_seq_one_letter_code
_entity_poly.pdbx_strand_id
1 'polypeptide(L)'
;MEKKTFKKVVLAYSGGLDTSIIISWLKENYGCEVIAVAADVGQGAGELDGLDEKAAKTGASKYICVDCKPEFVKEFCFEAVKANALYEGKYMLGTSLARPIIAKKLVDIALEEGADAICHGCTGKGNDQVRFELAIKAFAPDMPIIAPWREWDIKSREEEIEYAEARKIPLKINRETNYSKDKNLWHLSHEGLDLEDPANEPKYDEILEMGVSPEKAPDVPTYITLTFEKGEAVALNGEKLEPVEMLAKLNEIGGANGVGIADMVENRLVGMKSRGVYETPGGTILYAAHQNLEEITVDKETQHFKQQVSLKLADNIYNGQWYTPPTEALLAFVDKTQENVNGDVKLKLYKGNIVGAGVTSPDTLHDLQTASFDEDDDYDQYDAKGFITLYGLPIKVKAKLDQKKKK
;
A
#
# COMPACT_ATOMS: atom_id res chain seq x y z
N MET A 1 8.74 -35.97 -15.18
CA MET A 1 8.15 -34.86 -15.93
C MET A 1 9.21 -34.36 -16.89
N GLU A 2 8.90 -34.19 -18.17
CA GLU A 2 9.83 -33.54 -19.11
C GLU A 2 10.15 -32.13 -18.62
N LYS A 3 11.44 -31.79 -18.55
CA LYS A 3 11.90 -30.48 -18.14
C LYS A 3 11.44 -29.47 -19.21
N LYS A 4 10.54 -28.56 -18.89
CA LYS A 4 10.12 -27.50 -19.82
C LYS A 4 11.38 -26.71 -20.23
N THR A 5 11.56 -26.50 -21.52
CA THR A 5 12.65 -25.67 -22.04
C THR A 5 12.09 -24.29 -22.39
N PHE A 6 12.74 -23.25 -21.94
CA PHE A 6 12.43 -21.87 -22.28
C PHE A 6 13.61 -21.27 -23.06
N LYS A 7 13.33 -20.41 -24.03
CA LYS A 7 14.37 -19.70 -24.78
C LYS A 7 14.71 -18.37 -24.14
N LYS A 8 13.68 -17.69 -23.62
CA LYS A 8 13.81 -16.35 -23.05
C LYS A 8 12.88 -16.19 -21.85
N VAL A 9 13.40 -15.68 -20.74
CA VAL A 9 12.67 -15.48 -19.48
C VAL A 9 12.83 -14.03 -19.03
N VAL A 10 11.72 -13.39 -18.67
CA VAL A 10 11.70 -12.09 -17.97
C VAL A 10 11.74 -12.34 -16.48
N LEU A 11 12.71 -11.76 -15.79
CA LEU A 11 12.91 -11.87 -14.34
C LEU A 11 12.57 -10.57 -13.65
N ALA A 12 11.67 -10.61 -12.64
CA ALA A 12 11.52 -9.53 -11.68
C ALA A 12 12.82 -9.38 -10.88
N TYR A 13 13.57 -8.29 -11.12
CA TYR A 13 14.92 -8.12 -10.62
C TYR A 13 15.03 -6.93 -9.67
N SER A 14 15.29 -7.20 -8.41
CA SER A 14 15.52 -6.17 -7.38
C SER A 14 17.01 -5.89 -7.12
N GLY A 15 17.90 -6.70 -7.68
CA GLY A 15 19.33 -6.63 -7.39
C GLY A 15 19.73 -7.19 -6.01
N GLY A 16 18.78 -7.69 -5.23
CA GLY A 16 19.04 -8.42 -3.98
C GLY A 16 19.76 -9.76 -4.20
N LEU A 17 20.05 -10.47 -3.11
CA LEU A 17 20.71 -11.78 -3.13
C LEU A 17 19.90 -12.76 -3.98
N ASP A 18 18.64 -12.99 -3.60
CA ASP A 18 17.74 -13.96 -4.25
C ASP A 18 17.65 -13.75 -5.76
N THR A 19 17.32 -12.52 -6.19
CA THR A 19 17.13 -12.23 -7.61
C THR A 19 18.44 -12.27 -8.41
N SER A 20 19.58 -11.99 -7.76
CA SER A 20 20.89 -12.11 -8.42
C SER A 20 21.27 -13.56 -8.69
N ILE A 21 21.08 -14.48 -7.72
CA ILE A 21 21.38 -15.90 -7.93
C ILE A 21 20.41 -16.54 -8.93
N ILE A 22 19.17 -16.07 -9.02
CA ILE A 22 18.18 -16.58 -9.95
C ILE A 22 18.61 -16.42 -11.42
N ILE A 23 19.32 -15.35 -11.79
CA ILE A 23 19.82 -15.18 -13.16
C ILE A 23 20.70 -16.38 -13.57
N SER A 24 21.69 -16.72 -12.73
CA SER A 24 22.60 -17.84 -12.99
C SER A 24 21.84 -19.18 -12.95
N TRP A 25 20.94 -19.35 -12.00
CA TRP A 25 20.14 -20.56 -11.84
C TRP A 25 19.24 -20.82 -13.06
N LEU A 26 18.58 -19.79 -13.60
CA LEU A 26 17.77 -19.91 -14.81
C LEU A 26 18.61 -20.37 -16.01
N LYS A 27 19.79 -19.81 -16.18
CA LYS A 27 20.71 -20.22 -17.28
C LYS A 27 21.19 -21.65 -17.14
N GLU A 28 21.53 -22.08 -15.92
CA GLU A 28 21.99 -23.45 -15.65
C GLU A 28 20.87 -24.49 -15.81
N ASN A 29 19.66 -24.17 -15.38
CA ASN A 29 18.57 -25.13 -15.36
C ASN A 29 17.74 -25.16 -16.64
N TYR A 30 17.60 -24.04 -17.35
CA TYR A 30 16.77 -23.92 -18.54
C TYR A 30 17.57 -23.57 -19.80
N GLY A 31 18.83 -23.11 -19.69
CA GLY A 31 19.64 -22.71 -20.84
C GLY A 31 19.08 -21.47 -21.57
N CYS A 32 18.31 -20.64 -20.88
CA CYS A 32 17.57 -19.53 -21.48
C CYS A 32 18.32 -18.20 -21.44
N GLU A 33 17.93 -17.28 -22.29
CA GLU A 33 18.23 -15.86 -22.13
C GLU A 33 17.42 -15.29 -20.97
N VAL A 34 18.04 -14.41 -20.16
CA VAL A 34 17.38 -13.78 -19.02
C VAL A 34 17.35 -12.26 -19.23
N ILE A 35 16.15 -11.70 -19.28
CA ILE A 35 15.92 -10.26 -19.27
C ILE A 35 15.61 -9.86 -17.82
N ALA A 36 16.53 -9.15 -17.18
CA ALA A 36 16.36 -8.63 -15.83
C ALA A 36 15.57 -7.31 -15.88
N VAL A 37 14.43 -7.25 -15.22
CA VAL A 37 13.54 -6.08 -15.19
C VAL A 37 13.41 -5.53 -13.80
N ALA A 38 13.87 -4.30 -13.58
CA ALA A 38 13.63 -3.52 -12.38
C ALA A 38 12.50 -2.52 -12.63
N ALA A 39 11.62 -2.36 -11.64
CA ALA A 39 10.58 -1.35 -11.64
C ALA A 39 10.93 -0.28 -10.60
N ASP A 40 11.01 0.98 -11.03
CA ASP A 40 11.17 2.12 -10.13
C ASP A 40 9.80 2.54 -9.61
N VAL A 41 9.52 2.14 -8.39
CA VAL A 41 8.33 2.54 -7.61
C VAL A 41 8.68 3.55 -6.51
N GLY A 42 9.88 4.15 -6.58
CA GLY A 42 10.37 5.15 -5.63
C GLY A 42 11.10 4.55 -4.41
N GLN A 43 11.78 3.41 -4.58
CA GLN A 43 12.62 2.80 -3.55
C GLN A 43 13.90 3.60 -3.25
N GLY A 44 14.21 4.58 -4.10
CA GLY A 44 15.37 5.46 -3.98
C GLY A 44 16.49 5.11 -4.97
N ALA A 45 17.25 6.15 -5.38
CA ALA A 45 18.31 6.02 -6.38
C ALA A 45 19.39 5.01 -5.95
N GLY A 46 19.75 4.97 -4.67
CA GLY A 46 20.76 4.04 -4.15
C GLY A 46 20.42 2.55 -4.30
N GLU A 47 19.13 2.22 -4.45
CA GLU A 47 18.67 0.85 -4.68
C GLU A 47 18.70 0.44 -6.15
N LEU A 48 18.64 1.40 -7.06
CA LEU A 48 18.59 1.18 -8.50
C LEU A 48 19.97 1.38 -9.18
N ASP A 49 20.87 2.14 -8.55
CA ASP A 49 22.17 2.48 -9.11
C ASP A 49 23.07 1.25 -9.27
N GLY A 50 23.58 1.06 -10.50
CA GLY A 50 24.50 -0.03 -10.85
C GLY A 50 23.84 -1.41 -10.99
N LEU A 51 22.49 -1.48 -11.00
CA LEU A 51 21.78 -2.74 -11.22
C LEU A 51 21.99 -3.30 -12.64
N ASP A 52 22.15 -2.44 -13.64
CA ASP A 52 22.46 -2.80 -15.02
C ASP A 52 23.81 -3.55 -15.12
N GLU A 53 24.88 -2.97 -14.52
CA GLU A 53 26.18 -3.61 -14.46
C GLU A 53 26.15 -4.92 -13.67
N LYS A 54 25.41 -4.93 -12.57
CA LYS A 54 25.27 -6.11 -11.72
C LYS A 54 24.53 -7.24 -12.46
N ALA A 55 23.41 -6.94 -13.12
CA ALA A 55 22.67 -7.88 -13.93
C ALA A 55 23.53 -8.47 -15.05
N ALA A 56 24.26 -7.61 -15.79
CA ALA A 56 25.16 -8.04 -16.85
C ALA A 56 26.29 -8.94 -16.34
N LYS A 57 26.95 -8.57 -15.24
CA LYS A 57 28.01 -9.37 -14.58
C LYS A 57 27.50 -10.72 -14.07
N THR A 58 26.22 -10.79 -13.68
CA THR A 58 25.58 -12.03 -13.23
C THR A 58 25.13 -12.90 -14.41
N GLY A 59 25.10 -12.34 -15.63
CA GLY A 59 24.83 -13.08 -16.87
C GLY A 59 23.45 -12.80 -17.49
N ALA A 60 22.73 -11.75 -17.09
CA ALA A 60 21.55 -11.30 -17.81
C ALA A 60 21.91 -10.88 -19.23
N SER A 61 21.05 -11.23 -20.18
CA SER A 61 21.21 -10.86 -21.60
C SER A 61 20.79 -9.42 -21.87
N LYS A 62 19.87 -8.90 -21.05
CA LYS A 62 19.36 -7.54 -21.12
C LYS A 62 18.92 -7.08 -19.73
N TYR A 63 19.07 -5.79 -19.45
CA TYR A 63 18.49 -5.14 -18.27
C TYR A 63 17.55 -4.02 -18.72
N ILE A 64 16.40 -3.92 -18.08
CA ILE A 64 15.40 -2.88 -18.32
C ILE A 64 14.99 -2.31 -16.96
N CYS A 65 15.01 -0.99 -16.81
CA CYS A 65 14.43 -0.29 -15.68
C CYS A 65 13.22 0.53 -16.16
N VAL A 66 12.07 0.33 -15.52
CA VAL A 66 10.82 1.02 -15.87
C VAL A 66 10.47 1.99 -14.75
N ASP A 67 10.29 3.27 -15.09
CA ASP A 67 9.74 4.24 -14.14
C ASP A 67 8.23 4.02 -14.00
N CYS A 68 7.84 3.50 -12.84
CA CYS A 68 6.44 3.24 -12.47
C CYS A 68 5.88 4.28 -11.49
N LYS A 69 6.68 5.22 -11.00
CA LYS A 69 6.27 6.17 -9.93
C LYS A 69 5.00 6.95 -10.27
N PRO A 70 4.84 7.56 -11.47
CA PRO A 70 3.65 8.33 -11.75
C PRO A 70 2.37 7.51 -11.74
N GLU A 71 2.38 6.34 -12.40
CA GLU A 71 1.25 5.40 -12.44
C GLU A 71 0.98 4.82 -11.05
N PHE A 72 2.04 4.43 -10.31
CA PHE A 72 1.94 3.87 -8.96
C PHE A 72 1.25 4.83 -7.98
N VAL A 73 1.68 6.10 -7.97
CA VAL A 73 1.10 7.07 -7.03
C VAL A 73 -0.32 7.42 -7.41
N LYS A 74 -0.57 7.71 -8.69
CA LYS A 74 -1.87 8.18 -9.15
C LYS A 74 -2.93 7.08 -9.16
N GLU A 75 -2.61 5.91 -9.76
CA GLU A 75 -3.60 4.88 -10.04
C GLU A 75 -3.71 3.80 -8.95
N PHE A 76 -2.78 3.79 -7.97
CA PHE A 76 -2.82 2.83 -6.88
C PHE A 76 -2.87 3.51 -5.51
N CYS A 77 -1.92 4.40 -5.21
CA CYS A 77 -1.86 5.03 -3.90
C CYS A 77 -3.05 5.99 -3.68
N PHE A 78 -3.36 6.85 -4.64
CA PHE A 78 -4.47 7.80 -4.51
C PHE A 78 -5.82 7.10 -4.56
N GLU A 79 -5.96 6.01 -5.31
CA GLU A 79 -7.16 5.18 -5.25
C GLU A 79 -7.37 4.56 -3.86
N ALA A 80 -6.29 4.09 -3.22
CA ALA A 80 -6.35 3.60 -1.85
C ALA A 80 -6.73 4.70 -0.85
N VAL A 81 -6.26 5.96 -1.06
CA VAL A 81 -6.68 7.13 -0.26
C VAL A 81 -8.16 7.40 -0.44
N LYS A 82 -8.65 7.56 -1.69
CA LYS A 82 -10.07 7.77 -1.99
C LYS A 82 -10.96 6.69 -1.37
N ALA A 83 -10.49 5.45 -1.41
CA ALA A 83 -11.19 4.32 -0.83
C ALA A 83 -11.11 4.26 0.70
N ASN A 84 -10.22 4.98 1.36
CA ASN A 84 -9.85 4.77 2.76
C ASN A 84 -9.50 3.29 3.04
N ALA A 85 -8.82 2.62 2.10
CA ALA A 85 -8.51 1.19 2.18
C ALA A 85 -7.39 0.94 3.18
N LEU A 86 -7.71 0.32 4.31
CA LEU A 86 -6.78 0.06 5.41
C LEU A 86 -6.94 -1.39 5.87
N TYR A 87 -5.92 -2.23 5.63
CA TYR A 87 -5.98 -3.64 6.00
C TYR A 87 -5.82 -3.81 7.50
N GLU A 88 -6.76 -4.57 8.10
CA GLU A 88 -6.84 -4.83 9.55
C GLU A 88 -6.75 -3.55 10.42
N GLY A 89 -7.23 -2.42 9.88
CA GLY A 89 -7.30 -1.15 10.59
C GLY A 89 -5.95 -0.43 10.80
N LYS A 90 -4.84 -0.93 10.22
CA LYS A 90 -3.50 -0.36 10.42
C LYS A 90 -2.64 -0.32 9.16
N TYR A 91 -2.63 -1.37 8.35
CA TYR A 91 -1.70 -1.50 7.23
C TYR A 91 -2.19 -0.74 6.01
N MET A 92 -1.40 0.22 5.56
CA MET A 92 -1.68 1.07 4.39
C MET A 92 -1.28 0.43 3.05
N LEU A 93 -1.12 -0.90 3.02
CA LEU A 93 -1.04 -1.72 1.81
C LEU A 93 0.16 -1.46 0.87
N GLY A 94 1.22 -0.82 1.34
CA GLY A 94 2.29 -0.31 0.47
C GLY A 94 2.94 -1.37 -0.45
N THR A 95 3.28 -2.54 0.08
CA THR A 95 3.78 -3.66 -0.74
C THR A 95 2.69 -4.19 -1.67
N SER A 96 1.45 -4.29 -1.16
CA SER A 96 0.32 -4.85 -1.91
C SER A 96 -0.11 -3.98 -3.10
N LEU A 97 0.04 -2.66 -2.98
CA LEU A 97 -0.23 -1.69 -4.06
C LEU A 97 0.87 -1.71 -5.14
N ALA A 98 2.13 -1.96 -4.76
CA ALA A 98 3.25 -1.95 -5.71
C ALA A 98 3.32 -3.22 -6.57
N ARG A 99 2.97 -4.40 -6.04
CA ARG A 99 3.15 -5.67 -6.77
C ARG A 99 2.30 -5.79 -8.03
N PRO A 100 1.01 -5.37 -8.07
CA PRO A 100 0.20 -5.43 -9.28
C PRO A 100 0.79 -4.65 -10.46
N ILE A 101 1.23 -3.41 -10.25
CA ILE A 101 1.83 -2.60 -11.32
C ILE A 101 3.15 -3.20 -11.79
N ILE A 102 4.02 -3.65 -10.87
CA ILE A 102 5.29 -4.30 -11.24
C ILE A 102 5.00 -5.53 -12.12
N ALA A 103 4.07 -6.39 -11.69
CA ALA A 103 3.70 -7.59 -12.43
C ALA A 103 3.13 -7.27 -13.82
N LYS A 104 2.31 -6.22 -13.95
CA LYS A 104 1.81 -5.75 -15.23
C LYS A 104 2.95 -5.34 -16.16
N LYS A 105 3.92 -4.56 -15.68
CA LYS A 105 5.10 -4.16 -16.49
C LYS A 105 5.95 -5.36 -16.91
N LEU A 106 6.07 -6.38 -16.03
CA LEU A 106 6.75 -7.63 -16.41
C LEU A 106 6.04 -8.35 -17.57
N VAL A 107 4.70 -8.39 -17.55
CA VAL A 107 3.91 -8.96 -18.64
C VAL A 107 4.08 -8.15 -19.93
N ASP A 108 3.94 -6.82 -19.86
CA ASP A 108 4.09 -5.94 -21.02
C ASP A 108 5.46 -6.17 -21.70
N ILE A 109 6.54 -6.20 -20.90
CA ILE A 109 7.90 -6.47 -21.39
C ILE A 109 8.04 -7.90 -21.93
N ALA A 110 7.45 -8.89 -21.25
CA ALA A 110 7.54 -10.27 -21.71
C ALA A 110 6.88 -10.49 -23.08
N LEU A 111 5.74 -9.84 -23.30
CA LEU A 111 5.05 -9.86 -24.59
C LEU A 111 5.83 -9.11 -25.68
N GLU A 112 6.38 -7.93 -25.36
CA GLU A 112 7.18 -7.12 -26.27
C GLU A 112 8.47 -7.83 -26.70
N GLU A 113 9.17 -8.44 -25.76
CA GLU A 113 10.42 -9.16 -25.99
C GLU A 113 10.23 -10.59 -26.53
N GLY A 114 8.99 -11.07 -26.62
CA GLY A 114 8.66 -12.43 -27.03
C GLY A 114 9.23 -13.47 -26.07
N ALA A 115 9.12 -13.23 -24.77
CA ALA A 115 9.58 -14.16 -23.75
C ALA A 115 8.61 -15.33 -23.55
N ASP A 116 9.17 -16.50 -23.23
CA ASP A 116 8.42 -17.75 -23.05
C ASP A 116 7.90 -17.94 -21.62
N ALA A 117 8.45 -17.20 -20.65
CA ALA A 117 8.07 -17.27 -19.25
C ALA A 117 8.43 -16.00 -18.48
N ILE A 118 7.78 -15.82 -17.35
CA ILE A 118 8.11 -14.81 -16.34
C ILE A 118 8.60 -15.50 -15.07
N CYS A 119 9.65 -14.95 -14.45
CA CYS A 119 10.23 -15.46 -13.22
C CYS A 119 10.15 -14.41 -12.10
N HIS A 120 9.85 -14.82 -10.89
CA HIS A 120 9.96 -14.00 -9.69
C HIS A 120 10.71 -14.70 -8.56
N GLY A 121 11.38 -13.93 -7.70
CA GLY A 121 12.15 -14.42 -6.56
C GLY A 121 11.37 -14.45 -5.24
N CYS A 122 10.05 -14.44 -5.26
CA CYS A 122 9.25 -14.43 -4.04
C CYS A 122 9.33 -15.77 -3.31
N THR A 123 9.51 -15.71 -1.98
CA THR A 123 9.55 -16.90 -1.13
C THR A 123 8.17 -17.55 -1.00
N GLY A 124 8.13 -18.87 -0.76
CA GLY A 124 6.87 -19.61 -0.56
C GLY A 124 6.09 -19.22 0.70
N LYS A 125 6.72 -18.50 1.64
CA LYS A 125 6.11 -18.02 2.88
C LYS A 125 5.53 -16.59 2.78
N GLY A 126 5.81 -15.88 1.66
CA GLY A 126 5.37 -14.50 1.44
C GLY A 126 4.07 -14.40 0.65
N ASN A 127 3.34 -13.32 0.85
CA ASN A 127 2.13 -12.99 0.07
C ASN A 127 2.46 -12.59 -1.38
N ASP A 128 3.65 -12.08 -1.63
CA ASP A 128 4.04 -11.47 -2.88
C ASP A 128 3.97 -12.41 -4.07
N GLN A 129 4.28 -13.71 -3.87
CA GLN A 129 4.08 -14.71 -4.91
C GLN A 129 2.65 -14.74 -5.44
N VAL A 130 1.65 -14.61 -4.56
CA VAL A 130 0.24 -14.58 -4.96
C VAL A 130 -0.07 -13.28 -5.72
N ARG A 131 0.41 -12.15 -5.23
CA ARG A 131 0.20 -10.83 -5.84
C ARG A 131 0.76 -10.76 -7.26
N PHE A 132 2.01 -11.24 -7.46
CA PHE A 132 2.62 -11.30 -8.78
C PHE A 132 1.85 -12.23 -9.72
N GLU A 133 1.58 -13.46 -9.28
CA GLU A 133 1.00 -14.47 -10.15
C GLU A 133 -0.45 -14.17 -10.53
N LEU A 134 -1.26 -13.60 -9.63
CA LEU A 134 -2.62 -13.18 -9.96
C LEU A 134 -2.64 -12.05 -10.99
N ALA A 135 -1.74 -11.06 -10.84
CA ALA A 135 -1.62 -9.98 -11.80
C ALA A 135 -1.10 -10.49 -13.17
N ILE A 136 -0.09 -11.38 -13.18
CA ILE A 136 0.37 -12.01 -14.43
C ILE A 136 -0.78 -12.76 -15.12
N LYS A 137 -1.55 -13.54 -14.37
CA LYS A 137 -2.70 -14.29 -14.93
C LYS A 137 -3.81 -13.39 -15.48
N ALA A 138 -3.98 -12.21 -14.93
CA ALA A 138 -4.98 -11.25 -15.43
C ALA A 138 -4.66 -10.76 -16.85
N PHE A 139 -3.37 -10.62 -17.20
CA PHE A 139 -2.94 -10.08 -18.50
C PHE A 139 -2.36 -11.12 -19.46
N ALA A 140 -1.80 -12.20 -18.93
CA ALA A 140 -1.19 -13.27 -19.70
C ALA A 140 -1.53 -14.65 -19.07
N PRO A 141 -2.78 -15.13 -19.21
CA PRO A 141 -3.29 -16.30 -18.49
C PRO A 141 -2.50 -17.59 -18.78
N ASP A 142 -1.95 -17.72 -19.98
CA ASP A 142 -1.20 -18.89 -20.43
C ASP A 142 0.32 -18.75 -20.26
N MET A 143 0.82 -17.59 -19.77
CA MET A 143 2.23 -17.34 -19.55
C MET A 143 2.78 -18.23 -18.45
N PRO A 144 3.77 -19.09 -18.71
CA PRO A 144 4.43 -19.88 -17.69
C PRO A 144 5.11 -18.99 -16.64
N ILE A 145 4.96 -19.36 -15.37
CA ILE A 145 5.59 -18.68 -14.25
C ILE A 145 6.62 -19.60 -13.62
N ILE A 146 7.85 -19.10 -13.45
CA ILE A 146 8.95 -19.79 -12.79
C ILE A 146 9.11 -19.15 -11.39
N ALA A 147 9.01 -19.96 -10.35
CA ALA A 147 9.18 -19.56 -8.97
C ALA A 147 10.26 -20.42 -8.31
N PRO A 148 11.55 -20.04 -8.39
CA PRO A 148 12.67 -20.87 -7.96
C PRO A 148 12.55 -21.40 -6.53
N TRP A 149 12.04 -20.59 -5.60
CA TRP A 149 11.80 -21.02 -4.21
C TRP A 149 10.89 -22.26 -4.04
N ARG A 150 10.17 -22.66 -5.09
CA ARG A 150 9.36 -23.88 -5.13
C ARG A 150 10.04 -25.03 -5.86
N GLU A 151 11.16 -24.76 -6.54
CA GLU A 151 11.78 -25.70 -7.48
C GLU A 151 13.22 -26.04 -7.12
N TRP A 152 13.97 -25.12 -6.51
CA TRP A 152 15.38 -25.31 -6.19
C TRP A 152 15.60 -26.01 -4.84
N ASP A 153 16.82 -26.53 -4.64
CA ASP A 153 17.20 -27.20 -3.40
C ASP A 153 17.77 -26.25 -2.34
N ILE A 154 17.95 -24.97 -2.67
CA ILE A 154 18.46 -23.93 -1.76
C ILE A 154 17.38 -23.62 -0.70
N LYS A 155 17.74 -23.78 0.60
CA LYS A 155 16.78 -23.69 1.71
C LYS A 155 17.08 -22.59 2.71
N SER A 156 18.28 -22.00 2.65
CA SER A 156 18.73 -21.00 3.60
C SER A 156 19.49 -19.86 2.91
N ARG A 157 19.56 -18.74 3.60
CA ARG A 157 20.37 -17.58 3.15
C ARG A 157 21.86 -17.91 3.05
N GLU A 158 22.35 -18.79 3.91
CA GLU A 158 23.74 -19.26 3.87
C GLU A 158 23.99 -20.02 2.57
N GLU A 159 23.11 -20.94 2.19
CA GLU A 159 23.22 -21.70 0.93
C GLU A 159 23.11 -20.79 -0.30
N GLU A 160 22.31 -19.71 -0.25
CA GLU A 160 22.27 -18.68 -1.31
C GLU A 160 23.62 -17.96 -1.43
N ILE A 161 24.25 -17.60 -0.31
CA ILE A 161 25.55 -16.95 -0.28
C ILE A 161 26.62 -17.90 -0.86
N GLU A 162 26.65 -19.16 -0.45
CA GLU A 162 27.56 -20.18 -0.98
C GLU A 162 27.40 -20.38 -2.49
N TYR A 163 26.12 -20.43 -2.96
CA TYR A 163 25.81 -20.51 -4.38
C TYR A 163 26.34 -19.31 -5.16
N ALA A 164 26.19 -18.11 -4.62
CA ALA A 164 26.65 -16.89 -5.23
C ALA A 164 28.18 -16.77 -5.26
N GLU A 165 28.87 -17.14 -4.14
CA GLU A 165 30.33 -17.13 -4.05
C GLU A 165 30.96 -18.10 -5.04
N ALA A 166 30.40 -19.32 -5.16
CA ALA A 166 30.86 -20.33 -6.11
C ALA A 166 30.82 -19.86 -7.57
N ARG A 167 29.91 -18.91 -7.89
CA ARG A 167 29.71 -18.35 -9.24
C ARG A 167 30.26 -16.94 -9.41
N LYS A 168 30.92 -16.42 -8.39
CA LYS A 168 31.51 -15.06 -8.36
C LYS A 168 30.47 -13.97 -8.67
N ILE A 169 29.23 -14.17 -8.21
CA ILE A 169 28.17 -13.18 -8.35
C ILE A 169 28.49 -12.01 -7.42
N PRO A 170 28.50 -10.75 -7.94
CA PRO A 170 28.84 -9.59 -7.14
C PRO A 170 27.72 -9.32 -6.12
N LEU A 171 28.02 -9.58 -4.84
CA LEU A 171 27.09 -9.32 -3.75
C LEU A 171 27.66 -8.21 -2.85
N LYS A 172 26.85 -7.23 -2.52
CA LYS A 172 27.10 -6.33 -1.39
C LYS A 172 26.61 -7.04 -0.12
N ILE A 173 27.28 -8.12 0.30
CA ILE A 173 26.87 -8.86 1.48
C ILE A 173 27.50 -8.19 2.70
N ASN A 174 26.66 -7.57 3.51
CA ASN A 174 26.94 -7.45 4.92
C ASN A 174 26.46 -8.74 5.59
N ARG A 175 27.34 -9.55 6.18
CA ARG A 175 26.98 -10.74 6.97
C ARG A 175 26.26 -10.35 8.28
N GLU A 176 26.16 -9.05 8.53
CA GLU A 176 25.42 -8.51 9.66
C GLU A 176 23.93 -8.64 9.42
N THR A 177 23.28 -9.08 10.45
CA THR A 177 21.84 -9.31 10.59
C THR A 177 21.05 -8.03 10.29
N ASN A 178 20.56 -7.87 9.05
CA ASN A 178 19.70 -6.76 8.68
C ASN A 178 18.24 -7.20 8.69
N TYR A 179 17.36 -6.31 9.13
CA TYR A 179 15.91 -6.48 8.93
C TYR A 179 15.58 -6.65 7.45
N SER A 180 14.59 -7.48 7.15
CA SER A 180 14.01 -7.53 5.81
C SER A 180 13.25 -6.25 5.57
N LYS A 181 13.52 -5.59 4.44
CA LYS A 181 12.92 -4.30 4.09
C LYS A 181 12.29 -4.36 2.70
N ASP A 182 11.14 -3.71 2.55
CA ASP A 182 10.52 -3.44 1.27
C ASP A 182 10.16 -1.96 1.20
N LYS A 183 10.80 -1.24 0.27
CA LYS A 183 10.70 0.21 0.14
C LYS A 183 10.12 0.60 -1.21
N ASN A 184 9.20 1.54 -1.18
CA ASN A 184 8.72 2.27 -2.34
C ASN A 184 8.34 3.70 -1.92
N LEU A 185 7.83 4.51 -2.84
CA LEU A 185 7.50 5.90 -2.52
C LEU A 185 6.38 6.03 -1.48
N TRP A 186 5.49 5.02 -1.39
CA TRP A 186 4.37 5.02 -0.46
C TRP A 186 4.77 4.63 0.96
N HIS A 187 5.66 3.63 1.10
CA HIS A 187 6.01 3.08 2.40
C HIS A 187 7.41 2.44 2.48
N LEU A 188 7.79 2.12 3.70
CA LEU A 188 8.88 1.21 4.03
C LEU A 188 8.42 0.21 5.09
N SER A 189 8.67 -1.08 4.86
CA SER A 189 8.43 -2.13 5.85
C SER A 189 9.73 -2.62 6.48
N HIS A 190 9.65 -3.02 7.76
CA HIS A 190 10.71 -3.67 8.51
C HIS A 190 10.18 -4.97 9.11
N GLU A 191 10.80 -6.09 8.81
CA GLU A 191 10.41 -7.41 9.27
C GLU A 191 11.63 -8.24 9.71
N GLY A 192 11.40 -9.25 10.54
CA GLY A 192 12.43 -10.22 10.95
C GLY A 192 13.18 -9.84 12.24
N LEU A 193 14.20 -10.62 12.57
CA LEU A 193 15.04 -10.46 13.76
C LEU A 193 14.20 -10.38 15.05
N ASP A 194 14.51 -9.40 15.91
CA ASP A 194 13.81 -9.18 17.18
C ASP A 194 12.34 -8.76 17.02
N LEU A 195 11.93 -8.26 15.84
CA LEU A 195 10.52 -8.00 15.54
C LEU A 195 9.67 -9.27 15.39
N GLU A 196 10.27 -10.44 15.16
CA GLU A 196 9.52 -11.70 15.07
C GLU A 196 8.80 -12.05 16.36
N ASP A 197 9.36 -11.66 17.52
CA ASP A 197 8.69 -11.81 18.80
C ASP A 197 7.90 -10.53 19.13
N PRO A 198 6.55 -10.62 19.17
CA PRO A 198 5.71 -9.46 19.49
C PRO A 198 5.87 -8.94 20.93
N ALA A 199 6.58 -9.64 21.80
CA ALA A 199 6.92 -9.17 23.14
C ALA A 199 8.05 -8.12 23.13
N ASN A 200 8.82 -8.03 22.07
CA ASN A 200 9.91 -7.07 21.97
C ASN A 200 9.40 -5.69 21.51
N GLU A 201 9.87 -4.65 22.19
CA GLU A 201 9.67 -3.27 21.73
C GLU A 201 10.54 -2.98 20.50
N PRO A 202 9.98 -2.40 19.41
CA PRO A 202 10.76 -2.03 18.24
C PRO A 202 11.77 -0.92 18.60
N LYS A 203 12.99 -1.08 18.12
CA LYS A 203 14.04 -0.07 18.29
C LYS A 203 13.89 1.02 17.23
N TYR A 204 12.87 1.85 17.35
CA TYR A 204 12.52 2.86 16.35
C TYR A 204 13.71 3.73 15.92
N ASP A 205 14.55 4.13 16.86
CA ASP A 205 15.74 4.95 16.58
C ASP A 205 16.80 4.27 15.71
N GLU A 206 16.76 2.94 15.60
CA GLU A 206 17.69 2.15 14.79
C GLU A 206 17.09 1.73 13.44
N ILE A 207 15.75 1.57 13.37
CA ILE A 207 15.10 0.99 12.18
C ILE A 207 14.46 2.02 11.26
N LEU A 208 13.97 3.17 11.78
CA LEU A 208 13.27 4.15 10.97
C LEU A 208 14.19 4.82 9.94
N GLU A 209 13.74 4.92 8.69
CA GLU A 209 14.46 5.55 7.58
C GLU A 209 13.65 6.64 6.86
N MET A 210 12.31 6.61 6.96
CA MET A 210 11.47 7.65 6.36
C MET A 210 11.15 8.77 7.33
N GLY A 211 11.43 8.58 8.62
CA GLY A 211 11.14 9.56 9.64
C GLY A 211 11.92 9.36 10.92
N VAL A 212 11.45 10.00 11.97
CA VAL A 212 11.99 9.93 13.33
C VAL A 212 10.94 9.38 14.29
N SER A 213 11.37 8.84 15.43
CA SER A 213 10.43 8.47 16.50
C SER A 213 9.68 9.71 17.03
N PRO A 214 8.46 9.56 17.57
CA PRO A 214 7.71 10.67 18.15
C PRO A 214 8.48 11.45 19.22
N GLU A 215 9.34 10.78 19.98
CA GLU A 215 10.21 11.37 21.00
C GLU A 215 11.22 12.34 20.39
N LYS A 216 11.76 12.02 19.21
CA LYS A 216 12.74 12.85 18.49
C LYS A 216 12.12 13.92 17.60
N ALA A 217 10.81 13.84 17.35
CA ALA A 217 10.10 14.85 16.56
C ALA A 217 10.10 16.22 17.26
N PRO A 218 10.00 17.34 16.50
CA PRO A 218 10.04 18.69 17.05
C PRO A 218 8.99 18.97 18.12
N ASP A 219 9.35 19.81 19.11
CA ASP A 219 8.42 20.30 20.14
C ASP A 219 7.51 21.47 19.66
N VAL A 220 7.67 21.87 18.39
CA VAL A 220 6.84 22.87 17.74
C VAL A 220 5.99 22.17 16.68
N PRO A 221 4.65 22.36 16.69
CA PRO A 221 3.78 21.73 15.70
C PRO A 221 4.00 22.31 14.31
N THR A 222 3.89 21.45 13.30
CA THR A 222 3.89 21.82 11.88
C THR A 222 2.46 21.88 11.38
N TYR A 223 2.10 23.00 10.72
CA TYR A 223 0.79 23.16 10.08
C TYR A 223 0.95 23.02 8.57
N ILE A 224 0.03 22.28 7.96
CA ILE A 224 -0.07 22.13 6.51
C ILE A 224 -1.53 22.30 6.07
N THR A 225 -1.73 22.70 4.83
CA THR A 225 -3.04 22.75 4.17
C THR A 225 -2.96 21.94 2.89
N LEU A 226 -3.86 20.97 2.73
CA LEU A 226 -4.03 20.18 1.52
C LEU A 226 -5.31 20.62 0.81
N THR A 227 -5.21 20.87 -0.50
CA THR A 227 -6.35 21.11 -1.37
C THR A 227 -6.69 19.85 -2.14
N PHE A 228 -7.96 19.49 -2.15
CA PHE A 228 -8.49 18.33 -2.85
C PHE A 228 -9.42 18.73 -3.98
N GLU A 229 -9.33 18.01 -5.10
CA GLU A 229 -10.29 18.03 -6.20
C GLU A 229 -10.74 16.59 -6.49
N LYS A 230 -12.04 16.30 -6.34
CA LYS A 230 -12.62 14.97 -6.50
C LYS A 230 -11.89 13.87 -5.70
N GLY A 231 -11.56 14.17 -4.46
CA GLY A 231 -10.86 13.26 -3.55
C GLY A 231 -9.36 13.09 -3.79
N GLU A 232 -8.78 13.73 -4.81
CA GLU A 232 -7.34 13.73 -5.06
C GLU A 232 -6.68 14.99 -4.50
N ALA A 233 -5.54 14.83 -3.81
CA ALA A 233 -4.76 15.94 -3.31
C ALA A 233 -4.00 16.62 -4.47
N VAL A 234 -4.32 17.89 -4.76
CA VAL A 234 -3.78 18.64 -5.91
C VAL A 234 -2.86 19.78 -5.52
N ALA A 235 -2.93 20.28 -4.26
CA ALA A 235 -2.03 21.31 -3.78
C ALA A 235 -1.66 21.13 -2.31
N LEU A 236 -0.46 21.58 -1.95
CA LEU A 236 0.08 21.63 -0.60
C LEU A 236 0.46 23.08 -0.28
N ASN A 237 -0.13 23.63 0.79
CA ASN A 237 0.07 25.03 1.20
C ASN A 237 -0.13 26.05 0.07
N GLY A 238 -1.09 25.77 -0.83
CA GLY A 238 -1.42 26.60 -1.99
C GLY A 238 -0.53 26.38 -3.23
N GLU A 239 0.51 25.55 -3.14
CA GLU A 239 1.35 25.16 -4.28
C GLU A 239 0.77 23.91 -4.95
N LYS A 240 0.42 23.99 -6.25
CA LYS A 240 0.00 22.84 -7.04
C LYS A 240 1.17 21.90 -7.29
N LEU A 241 0.97 20.62 -7.07
CA LEU A 241 2.00 19.59 -7.18
C LEU A 241 1.48 18.39 -7.98
N GLU A 242 2.40 17.78 -8.73
CA GLU A 242 2.14 16.49 -9.34
C GLU A 242 2.09 15.38 -8.26
N PRO A 243 1.35 14.28 -8.47
CA PRO A 243 1.13 13.24 -7.45
C PRO A 243 2.42 12.70 -6.80
N VAL A 244 3.46 12.45 -7.59
CA VAL A 244 4.76 11.95 -7.10
C VAL A 244 5.43 12.97 -6.18
N GLU A 245 5.43 14.24 -6.57
CA GLU A 245 6.01 15.32 -5.79
C GLU A 245 5.21 15.59 -4.51
N MET A 246 3.87 15.56 -4.61
CA MET A 246 2.97 15.66 -3.46
C MET A 246 3.33 14.61 -2.39
N LEU A 247 3.39 13.35 -2.80
CA LEU A 247 3.67 12.25 -1.88
C LEU A 247 5.08 12.37 -1.29
N ALA A 248 6.08 12.72 -2.10
CA ALA A 248 7.45 12.90 -1.63
C ALA A 248 7.57 14.01 -0.57
N LYS A 249 6.96 15.20 -0.82
CA LYS A 249 6.94 16.30 0.16
C LYS A 249 6.19 15.92 1.43
N LEU A 250 5.08 15.19 1.31
CA LEU A 250 4.32 14.72 2.48
C LEU A 250 5.09 13.67 3.29
N ASN A 251 5.85 12.79 2.64
CA ASN A 251 6.74 11.86 3.32
C ASN A 251 7.81 12.60 4.15
N GLU A 252 8.44 13.62 3.57
CA GLU A 252 9.44 14.44 4.26
C GLU A 252 8.84 15.15 5.47
N ILE A 253 7.73 15.85 5.28
CA ILE A 253 7.05 16.60 6.35
C ILE A 253 6.54 15.65 7.44
N GLY A 254 5.87 14.57 7.06
CA GLY A 254 5.31 13.59 7.99
C GLY A 254 6.39 12.87 8.78
N GLY A 255 7.42 12.39 8.10
CA GLY A 255 8.55 11.72 8.72
C GLY A 255 9.29 12.60 9.71
N ALA A 256 9.55 13.86 9.37
CA ALA A 256 10.18 14.84 10.29
C ALA A 256 9.36 15.08 11.55
N ASN A 257 8.03 14.88 11.51
CA ASN A 257 7.12 15.03 12.65
C ASN A 257 6.78 13.70 13.35
N GLY A 258 7.44 12.59 13.00
CA GLY A 258 7.24 11.27 13.60
C GLY A 258 5.91 10.61 13.20
N VAL A 259 5.29 11.07 12.12
CA VAL A 259 4.00 10.57 11.62
C VAL A 259 4.19 9.32 10.76
N GLY A 260 3.23 8.38 10.85
CA GLY A 260 3.11 7.28 9.90
C GLY A 260 3.79 5.99 10.32
N ILE A 261 4.08 5.81 11.60
CA ILE A 261 4.65 4.57 12.15
C ILE A 261 3.49 3.63 12.56
N ALA A 262 3.53 2.40 12.06
CA ALA A 262 2.57 1.37 12.43
C ALA A 262 3.30 0.06 12.77
N ASP A 263 3.19 -0.39 14.02
CA ASP A 263 3.61 -1.71 14.48
C ASP A 263 2.38 -2.62 14.55
N MET A 264 2.40 -3.74 13.84
CA MET A 264 1.26 -4.66 13.82
C MET A 264 1.66 -6.11 13.57
N VAL A 265 0.80 -7.00 14.06
CA VAL A 265 0.79 -8.41 13.68
C VAL A 265 -0.37 -8.62 12.72
N GLU A 266 -0.05 -8.84 11.45
CA GLU A 266 -1.02 -9.05 10.36
C GLU A 266 -1.31 -10.52 10.11
N ASN A 267 -2.46 -10.81 9.53
CA ASN A 267 -2.78 -12.14 9.02
C ASN A 267 -2.39 -12.24 7.55
N ARG A 268 -1.33 -13.00 7.25
CA ARG A 268 -0.90 -13.23 5.86
C ARG A 268 -1.90 -14.10 5.10
N LEU A 269 -2.04 -13.83 3.80
CA LEU A 269 -2.88 -14.62 2.89
C LEU A 269 -2.50 -16.10 2.90
N VAL A 270 -1.21 -16.41 3.06
CA VAL A 270 -0.69 -17.78 3.16
C VAL A 270 -0.96 -18.44 4.52
N GLY A 271 -1.73 -17.82 5.42
CA GLY A 271 -2.32 -18.42 6.62
C GLY A 271 -1.55 -18.25 7.93
N MET A 272 -0.39 -17.59 7.93
CA MET A 272 0.36 -17.30 9.15
C MET A 272 0.18 -15.87 9.62
N LYS A 273 0.41 -15.62 10.91
CA LYS A 273 0.58 -14.28 11.46
C LYS A 273 2.03 -13.84 11.29
N SER A 274 2.25 -12.58 10.95
CA SER A 274 3.57 -11.98 10.82
C SER A 274 3.56 -10.56 11.37
N ARG A 275 4.62 -10.19 12.11
CA ARG A 275 4.77 -8.82 12.58
C ARG A 275 5.65 -8.03 11.64
N GLY A 276 5.23 -6.79 11.39
CA GLY A 276 6.01 -5.79 10.69
C GLY A 276 5.87 -4.42 11.33
N VAL A 277 6.91 -3.60 11.20
CA VAL A 277 6.87 -2.17 11.46
C VAL A 277 6.88 -1.45 10.11
N TYR A 278 5.91 -0.57 9.92
CA TYR A 278 5.69 0.13 8.67
C TYR A 278 5.85 1.63 8.86
N GLU A 279 6.50 2.28 7.90
CA GLU A 279 6.59 3.73 7.80
C GLU A 279 5.80 4.18 6.57
N THR A 280 4.77 5.00 6.76
CA THR A 280 3.92 5.53 5.68
C THR A 280 3.55 7.00 5.99
N PRO A 281 4.53 7.91 6.09
CA PRO A 281 4.28 9.26 6.59
C PRO A 281 3.30 10.06 5.73
N GLY A 282 3.55 10.16 4.44
CA GLY A 282 2.70 10.91 3.50
C GLY A 282 1.32 10.28 3.32
N GLY A 283 1.27 8.94 3.24
CA GLY A 283 0.00 8.21 3.16
C GLY A 283 -0.88 8.48 4.38
N THR A 284 -0.32 8.46 5.58
CA THR A 284 -1.06 8.73 6.83
C THR A 284 -1.64 10.15 6.84
N ILE A 285 -0.88 11.14 6.34
CA ILE A 285 -1.37 12.52 6.20
C ILE A 285 -2.52 12.59 5.18
N LEU A 286 -2.36 11.95 4.00
CA LEU A 286 -3.38 11.94 2.96
C LEU A 286 -4.69 11.30 3.45
N TYR A 287 -4.62 10.15 4.14
CA TYR A 287 -5.81 9.50 4.71
C TYR A 287 -6.51 10.39 5.72
N ALA A 288 -5.78 11.00 6.65
CA ALA A 288 -6.36 11.87 7.67
C ALA A 288 -7.02 13.12 7.03
N ALA A 289 -6.37 13.75 6.07
CA ALA A 289 -6.92 14.90 5.38
C ALA A 289 -8.17 14.55 4.58
N HIS A 290 -8.10 13.47 3.78
CA HIS A 290 -9.21 13.01 2.96
C HIS A 290 -10.43 12.64 3.80
N GLN A 291 -10.25 11.93 4.93
CA GLN A 291 -11.34 11.60 5.84
C GLN A 291 -12.01 12.85 6.41
N ASN A 292 -11.24 13.84 6.86
CA ASN A 292 -11.80 15.10 7.36
C ASN A 292 -12.64 15.85 6.32
N LEU A 293 -12.27 15.75 5.04
CA LEU A 293 -13.04 16.36 3.96
C LEU A 293 -14.33 15.59 3.67
N GLU A 294 -14.27 14.25 3.65
CA GLU A 294 -15.44 13.40 3.46
C GLU A 294 -16.50 13.61 4.56
N GLU A 295 -16.08 13.87 5.80
CA GLU A 295 -17.00 14.13 6.92
C GLU A 295 -17.98 15.27 6.65
N ILE A 296 -17.59 16.23 5.82
CA ILE A 296 -18.44 17.41 5.52
C ILE A 296 -19.04 17.38 4.11
N THR A 297 -18.59 16.47 3.21
CA THR A 297 -19.00 16.47 1.80
C THR A 297 -19.78 15.22 1.38
N VAL A 298 -19.74 14.14 2.17
CA VAL A 298 -20.42 12.89 1.85
C VAL A 298 -21.57 12.66 2.82
N ASP A 299 -22.75 12.31 2.30
CA ASP A 299 -23.91 12.01 3.11
C ASP A 299 -23.72 10.73 3.95
N LYS A 300 -24.48 10.64 5.05
CA LYS A 300 -24.39 9.57 6.04
C LYS A 300 -24.50 8.17 5.43
N GLU A 301 -25.49 7.94 4.58
CA GLU A 301 -25.77 6.59 4.05
C GLU A 301 -24.67 6.14 3.09
N THR A 302 -24.19 7.05 2.24
CA THR A 302 -23.05 6.83 1.35
C THR A 302 -21.78 6.56 2.15
N GLN A 303 -21.49 7.38 3.19
CA GLN A 303 -20.31 7.22 4.03
C GLN A 303 -20.30 5.86 4.76
N HIS A 304 -21.43 5.46 5.36
CA HIS A 304 -21.53 4.17 6.07
C HIS A 304 -21.37 2.98 5.12
N PHE A 305 -21.92 3.07 3.90
CA PHE A 305 -21.74 2.00 2.92
C PHE A 305 -20.30 1.97 2.39
N LYS A 306 -19.70 3.14 2.13
CA LYS A 306 -18.30 3.25 1.71
C LYS A 306 -17.34 2.61 2.72
N GLN A 307 -17.59 2.71 4.03
CA GLN A 307 -16.77 2.03 5.04
C GLN A 307 -16.73 0.50 4.84
N GLN A 308 -17.85 -0.12 4.45
CA GLN A 308 -17.90 -1.56 4.13
C GLN A 308 -17.13 -1.87 2.84
N VAL A 309 -17.27 -1.02 1.83
CA VAL A 309 -16.53 -1.10 0.57
C VAL A 309 -15.02 -0.98 0.83
N SER A 310 -14.60 -0.04 1.69
CA SER A 310 -13.21 0.18 2.08
C SER A 310 -12.55 -1.07 2.65
N LEU A 311 -13.24 -1.76 3.58
CA LEU A 311 -12.75 -3.02 4.15
C LEU A 311 -12.60 -4.09 3.08
N LYS A 312 -13.56 -4.22 2.18
CA LYS A 312 -13.50 -5.21 1.10
C LYS A 312 -12.42 -4.91 0.09
N LEU A 313 -12.22 -3.64 -0.25
CA LEU A 313 -11.11 -3.19 -1.11
C LEU A 313 -9.76 -3.46 -0.46
N ALA A 314 -9.60 -3.17 0.83
CA ALA A 314 -8.37 -3.47 1.57
C ALA A 314 -8.02 -4.96 1.50
N ASP A 315 -9.00 -5.85 1.72
CA ASP A 315 -8.83 -7.29 1.57
C ASP A 315 -8.41 -7.68 0.14
N ASN A 316 -9.12 -7.16 -0.85
CA ASN A 316 -8.82 -7.48 -2.25
C ASN A 316 -7.41 -7.02 -2.65
N ILE A 317 -7.02 -5.80 -2.25
CA ILE A 317 -5.68 -5.26 -2.51
C ILE A 317 -4.61 -6.13 -1.80
N TYR A 318 -4.82 -6.42 -0.51
CA TYR A 318 -3.90 -7.24 0.28
C TYR A 318 -3.69 -8.62 -0.34
N ASN A 319 -4.78 -9.21 -0.86
CA ASN A 319 -4.81 -10.53 -1.47
C ASN A 319 -4.35 -10.55 -2.94
N GLY A 320 -3.86 -9.44 -3.50
CA GLY A 320 -3.37 -9.37 -4.88
C GLY A 320 -4.47 -9.38 -5.95
N GLN A 321 -5.70 -9.05 -5.58
CA GLN A 321 -6.87 -9.08 -6.44
C GLN A 321 -7.16 -7.71 -7.12
N TRP A 322 -6.14 -6.88 -7.33
CA TRP A 322 -6.30 -5.55 -7.93
C TRP A 322 -7.03 -5.61 -9.28
N TYR A 323 -6.58 -6.48 -10.18
CA TYR A 323 -7.13 -6.62 -11.53
C TYR A 323 -8.26 -7.67 -11.59
N THR A 324 -9.25 -7.56 -10.71
CA THR A 324 -10.42 -8.43 -10.72
C THR A 324 -11.71 -7.64 -10.86
N PRO A 325 -12.75 -8.19 -11.53
CA PRO A 325 -14.03 -7.50 -11.69
C PRO A 325 -14.63 -6.97 -10.38
N PRO A 326 -14.57 -7.69 -9.23
CA PRO A 326 -15.03 -7.12 -7.97
C PRO A 326 -14.28 -5.86 -7.55
N THR A 327 -12.95 -5.82 -7.71
CA THR A 327 -12.14 -4.65 -7.34
C THR A 327 -12.45 -3.47 -8.26
N GLU A 328 -12.55 -3.69 -9.57
CA GLU A 328 -12.93 -2.67 -10.54
C GLU A 328 -14.30 -2.05 -10.22
N ALA A 329 -15.29 -2.89 -9.88
CA ALA A 329 -16.62 -2.41 -9.51
C ALA A 329 -16.62 -1.58 -8.21
N LEU A 330 -15.81 -1.98 -7.22
CA LEU A 330 -15.69 -1.26 -5.96
C LEU A 330 -14.95 0.07 -6.15
N LEU A 331 -13.90 0.11 -6.97
CA LEU A 331 -13.20 1.36 -7.32
C LEU A 331 -14.13 2.33 -8.05
N ALA A 332 -14.91 1.84 -9.02
CA ALA A 332 -15.92 2.68 -9.71
C ALA A 332 -16.97 3.25 -8.74
N PHE A 333 -17.39 2.48 -7.73
CA PHE A 333 -18.25 3.00 -6.66
C PHE A 333 -17.53 4.10 -5.87
N VAL A 334 -16.28 3.87 -5.47
CA VAL A 334 -15.49 4.86 -4.73
C VAL A 334 -15.37 6.14 -5.53
N ASP A 335 -14.95 6.08 -6.81
CA ASP A 335 -14.80 7.25 -7.67
C ASP A 335 -16.10 8.07 -7.75
N LYS A 336 -17.24 7.39 -7.85
CA LYS A 336 -18.55 8.06 -7.88
C LYS A 336 -18.80 8.85 -6.58
N THR A 337 -18.37 8.34 -5.44
CA THR A 337 -18.53 9.04 -4.14
C THR A 337 -17.64 10.27 -4.00
N GLN A 338 -16.59 10.39 -4.83
CA GLN A 338 -15.60 11.45 -4.74
C GLN A 338 -15.92 12.71 -5.55
N GLU A 339 -16.95 12.69 -6.39
CA GLU A 339 -17.27 13.81 -7.30
C GLU A 339 -17.40 15.17 -6.59
N ASN A 340 -17.88 15.16 -5.34
CA ASN A 340 -18.09 16.35 -4.51
C ASN A 340 -17.10 16.45 -3.33
N VAL A 341 -16.04 15.64 -3.31
CA VAL A 341 -15.00 15.70 -2.28
C VAL A 341 -13.94 16.73 -2.72
N ASN A 342 -14.31 18.00 -2.63
CA ASN A 342 -13.50 19.16 -3.04
C ASN A 342 -13.32 20.12 -1.88
N GLY A 343 -12.13 20.67 -1.66
CA GLY A 343 -11.92 21.65 -0.62
C GLY A 343 -10.53 21.66 -0.01
N ASP A 344 -10.39 22.43 1.05
CA ASP A 344 -9.12 22.61 1.76
C ASP A 344 -9.20 22.00 3.15
N VAL A 345 -8.18 21.23 3.51
CA VAL A 345 -8.03 20.63 4.83
C VAL A 345 -6.73 21.09 5.48
N LYS A 346 -6.86 21.78 6.62
CA LYS A 346 -5.72 22.18 7.44
C LYS A 346 -5.48 21.15 8.54
N LEU A 347 -4.24 20.68 8.63
CA LEU A 347 -3.80 19.74 9.63
C LEU A 347 -2.68 20.32 10.50
N LYS A 348 -2.62 19.87 11.75
CA LYS A 348 -1.53 20.09 12.68
C LYS A 348 -0.83 18.78 12.95
N LEU A 349 0.46 18.69 12.62
CA LEU A 349 1.33 17.56 12.87
C LEU A 349 2.15 17.83 14.12
N TYR A 350 2.13 16.91 15.08
CA TYR A 350 2.87 17.07 16.32
C TYR A 350 3.17 15.73 16.99
N LYS A 351 4.43 15.39 17.16
CA LYS A 351 4.88 14.19 17.90
C LYS A 351 4.15 12.92 17.45
N GLY A 352 4.17 12.64 16.15
CA GLY A 352 3.54 11.46 15.56
C GLY A 352 2.02 11.54 15.38
N ASN A 353 1.37 12.59 15.88
CA ASN A 353 -0.07 12.75 15.78
C ASN A 353 -0.46 13.71 14.66
N ILE A 354 -1.62 13.45 14.07
CA ILE A 354 -2.29 14.33 13.13
C ILE A 354 -3.58 14.82 13.78
N VAL A 355 -3.73 16.14 13.87
CA VAL A 355 -4.91 16.78 14.47
C VAL A 355 -5.56 17.69 13.43
N GLY A 356 -6.86 17.56 13.21
CA GLY A 356 -7.63 18.47 12.36
C GLY A 356 -7.52 19.92 12.89
N ALA A 357 -7.26 20.85 11.98
CA ALA A 357 -7.10 22.29 12.30
C ALA A 357 -8.04 23.18 11.48
N GLY A 358 -8.94 22.58 10.71
CA GLY A 358 -9.99 23.22 9.94
C GLY A 358 -10.19 22.52 8.60
N VAL A 359 -11.43 22.56 8.10
CA VAL A 359 -11.84 22.03 6.80
C VAL A 359 -12.85 22.97 6.17
N THR A 360 -12.71 23.21 4.86
CA THR A 360 -13.64 24.03 4.07
C THR A 360 -13.91 23.35 2.74
N SER A 361 -15.15 23.44 2.28
CA SER A 361 -15.56 22.89 0.98
C SER A 361 -16.67 23.73 0.36
N PRO A 362 -16.65 23.95 -0.97
CA PRO A 362 -17.80 24.49 -1.68
C PRO A 362 -18.98 23.52 -1.75
N ASP A 363 -18.74 22.22 -1.56
CA ASP A 363 -19.70 21.12 -1.64
C ASP A 363 -20.11 20.62 -0.25
N THR A 364 -19.92 21.43 0.80
CA THR A 364 -20.22 21.01 2.18
C THR A 364 -21.71 20.74 2.39
N LEU A 365 -22.00 19.61 3.06
CA LEU A 365 -23.33 19.26 3.58
C LEU A 365 -23.53 19.75 5.02
N HIS A 366 -22.49 20.32 5.62
CA HIS A 366 -22.58 20.93 6.95
C HIS A 366 -23.14 22.35 6.85
N ASP A 367 -24.43 22.48 7.13
CA ASP A 367 -25.11 23.76 7.18
C ASP A 367 -24.92 24.40 8.56
N LEU A 368 -24.25 25.56 8.59
CA LEU A 368 -23.94 26.26 9.84
C LEU A 368 -25.22 26.78 10.55
N GLN A 369 -26.28 27.09 9.81
CA GLN A 369 -27.55 27.55 10.42
C GLN A 369 -28.24 26.39 11.13
N THR A 370 -28.52 25.31 10.39
CA THR A 370 -29.21 24.14 10.91
C THR A 370 -28.43 23.41 12.00
N ALA A 371 -27.09 23.42 11.93
CA ALA A 371 -26.22 22.77 12.93
C ALA A 371 -25.91 23.63 14.16
N SER A 372 -26.31 24.90 14.16
CA SER A 372 -26.05 25.83 15.27
C SER A 372 -26.89 25.45 16.51
N PHE A 373 -26.35 25.77 17.70
CA PHE A 373 -27.11 25.76 18.96
C PHE A 373 -27.80 27.10 19.22
N ASP A 374 -27.62 28.09 18.35
CA ASP A 374 -28.32 29.37 18.40
C ASP A 374 -29.75 29.23 17.86
N GLU A 375 -30.55 30.27 18.01
CA GLU A 375 -31.93 30.31 17.46
C GLU A 375 -31.89 30.12 15.94
N ASP A 376 -32.60 29.11 15.47
CA ASP A 376 -32.75 28.76 14.05
C ASP A 376 -34.25 28.69 13.71
N ASP A 377 -34.68 29.48 12.74
CA ASP A 377 -36.05 29.51 12.28
C ASP A 377 -36.36 28.40 11.24
N ASP A 378 -35.34 27.74 10.69
CA ASP A 378 -35.48 26.74 9.62
C ASP A 378 -35.65 25.31 10.13
N TYR A 379 -35.30 25.03 11.42
CA TYR A 379 -35.43 23.70 12.03
C TYR A 379 -36.48 23.68 13.14
N ASP A 380 -37.64 23.09 12.84
CA ASP A 380 -38.69 22.89 13.87
C ASP A 380 -38.35 21.67 14.75
N GLN A 381 -37.85 21.94 15.96
CA GLN A 381 -37.53 20.89 16.95
C GLN A 381 -38.72 19.99 17.29
N TYR A 382 -39.97 20.44 17.09
CA TYR A 382 -41.16 19.66 17.38
C TYR A 382 -41.32 18.46 16.43
N ASP A 383 -40.85 18.53 15.20
CA ASP A 383 -40.91 17.45 14.22
C ASP A 383 -40.16 16.20 14.69
N ALA A 384 -39.14 16.35 15.50
CA ALA A 384 -38.39 15.23 16.12
C ALA A 384 -39.32 14.31 16.93
N LYS A 385 -40.40 14.84 17.55
CA LYS A 385 -41.35 14.05 18.32
C LYS A 385 -42.08 13.03 17.47
N GLY A 386 -42.53 13.42 16.27
CA GLY A 386 -43.18 12.55 15.32
C GLY A 386 -42.24 11.45 14.83
N PHE A 387 -41.06 11.83 14.42
CA PHE A 387 -40.02 10.90 13.99
C PHE A 387 -39.69 9.88 15.08
N ILE A 388 -39.37 10.31 16.33
CA ILE A 388 -39.02 9.42 17.44
C ILE A 388 -40.14 8.46 17.78
N THR A 389 -41.41 8.91 17.70
CA THR A 389 -42.61 8.07 17.96
C THR A 389 -42.66 6.89 17.01
N LEU A 390 -42.49 7.13 15.72
CA LEU A 390 -42.54 6.11 14.68
C LEU A 390 -41.27 5.23 14.68
N TYR A 391 -40.11 5.83 14.76
CA TYR A 391 -38.84 5.13 14.78
C TYR A 391 -38.67 4.24 16.02
N GLY A 392 -39.18 4.68 17.19
CA GLY A 392 -39.19 3.93 18.43
C GLY A 392 -40.26 2.87 18.57
N LEU A 393 -41.21 2.75 17.59
CA LEU A 393 -42.34 1.82 17.68
C LEU A 393 -41.94 0.35 17.85
N PRO A 394 -40.96 -0.21 17.11
CA PRO A 394 -40.50 -1.58 17.31
C PRO A 394 -39.97 -1.83 18.73
N ILE A 395 -39.21 -0.87 19.28
CA ILE A 395 -38.66 -0.94 20.63
C ILE A 395 -39.81 -0.97 21.67
N LYS A 396 -40.80 -0.09 21.50
CA LYS A 396 -41.97 -0.03 22.35
C LYS A 396 -42.80 -1.33 22.34
N VAL A 397 -42.99 -1.91 21.15
CA VAL A 397 -43.72 -3.19 21.00
C VAL A 397 -42.95 -4.31 21.69
N LYS A 398 -41.64 -4.41 21.47
CA LYS A 398 -40.81 -5.40 22.13
C LYS A 398 -40.86 -5.29 23.65
N ALA A 399 -40.71 -4.09 24.19
CA ALA A 399 -40.76 -3.84 25.64
C ALA A 399 -42.13 -4.28 26.24
N LYS A 400 -43.26 -4.00 25.54
CA LYS A 400 -44.60 -4.45 26.03
C LYS A 400 -44.73 -5.98 26.06
N LEU A 401 -44.14 -6.68 25.05
CA LEU A 401 -44.13 -8.15 25.02
C LEU A 401 -43.33 -8.73 26.18
N ASP A 402 -42.16 -8.15 26.46
CA ASP A 402 -41.32 -8.61 27.57
C ASP A 402 -41.96 -8.40 28.94
N GLN A 403 -42.68 -7.28 29.11
CA GLN A 403 -43.45 -7.03 30.34
C GLN A 403 -44.60 -8.04 30.54
N LYS A 404 -45.25 -8.48 29.43
CA LYS A 404 -46.30 -9.51 29.50
C LYS A 404 -45.74 -10.89 29.88
N LYS A 405 -44.52 -11.23 29.50
CA LYS A 405 -43.88 -12.50 29.80
C LYS A 405 -43.33 -12.57 31.24
N LYS A 406 -43.19 -11.45 31.90
CA LYS A 406 -42.74 -11.34 33.30
C LYS A 406 -43.88 -11.37 34.31
N LYS A 407 -45.13 -11.26 33.85
CA LYS A 407 -46.34 -11.45 34.61
C LYS A 407 -46.85 -12.88 34.43
#